data_8e240261774d0086d322b453694b49f5
#
_entry.id   8e240261774d0086d322b453694b49f5
#
_cell.length_a   1.000
_cell.length_b   1.000
_cell.length_c   1.000
_cell.angle_alpha   90.00
_cell.angle_beta   90.00
_cell.angle_gamma   90.00
#
_symmetry.space_group_name_H-M   'P 1'
#
loop_
_entity.id
_entity.type
_entity.pdbx_description
1 polymer ?
#
loop_
_entity_poly.entity_id
_entity_poly.type
_entity_poly.pdbx_seq_one_letter_code
_entity_poly.pdbx_strand_id
1 'polypeptide(L)'
;MSLADQWLAIDVNPTTRREIEQLVADNNTAALEERLGSRLTFGTAGLRAPMGAGFSRMNDVTVVQASQGLAEYVKSVVDEPSVVVGHDHRHNSQRFAELTAAVFLIKGFTVYYLGGGLAATPLVPFSVDQYLTSAGVMITASHNPKNDNGYKVYWSNGCQIIPPHDQRIQQSILANLDIVFRDSTWDTARVFEQHREKLLLVRDEIIGRYSRKVNSVLLKNTSFSFKAVYTAMHGVGADFISQVVPHGVLVPVEQQCLPDPDFPTVKFPNPEEKGALDLAIRQADQQGVSVVVANDPDADRFSAAVKINRVWRQLSGNELGYLFAQYVVSQKKNRSNVYLVNSTVSSQMIAAMAAVEGFHFQDTLTGFKWIGNKVIDLENAGYDCPFAFEEAIGFLFPVVHDKDGISALVMFLQMYQHWLDNDTDALQTLQQGYEKYGFFKECNGYYVVPDARAMEIIFQHIRSAGNPYPKRIGEFTVTKWRDLTVGYDSTTPDSKPTLPVDISSQMITVSLQHGDDEIRFTARGSGTEPKLKVYIEAKSSSEAKADALARQVWALLRAEWFKPDLHGLVERV
;
A
#
# COMPACT_ATOMS: atom_id res chain seq x y z
N MET A 1 36.65 -16.51 6.57
CA MET A 1 36.18 -15.19 7.01
C MET A 1 34.78 -15.38 7.55
N SER A 2 34.54 -15.02 8.82
CA SER A 2 33.19 -15.11 9.42
C SER A 2 32.24 -14.13 8.73
N LEU A 3 30.90 -14.28 8.92
CA LEU A 3 29.93 -13.31 8.42
C LEU A 3 30.14 -11.92 9.03
N ALA A 4 30.55 -11.87 10.32
CA ALA A 4 30.89 -10.62 10.97
C ALA A 4 32.12 -9.95 10.33
N ASP A 5 33.18 -10.70 10.00
CA ASP A 5 34.35 -10.15 9.29
C ASP A 5 33.97 -9.62 7.91
N GLN A 6 33.11 -10.34 7.18
CA GLN A 6 32.60 -9.89 5.87
C GLN A 6 31.84 -8.57 5.99
N TRP A 7 30.95 -8.45 6.99
CA TRP A 7 30.23 -7.22 7.27
C TRP A 7 31.18 -6.07 7.59
N LEU A 8 32.08 -6.26 8.56
CA LEU A 8 33.03 -5.23 9.01
C LEU A 8 34.03 -4.81 7.92
N ALA A 9 34.24 -5.63 6.90
CA ALA A 9 35.09 -5.26 5.75
C ALA A 9 34.42 -4.27 4.79
N ILE A 10 33.09 -4.21 4.74
CA ILE A 10 32.33 -3.39 3.78
C ILE A 10 31.57 -2.24 4.43
N ASP A 11 31.12 -2.38 5.68
CA ASP A 11 30.36 -1.35 6.38
C ASP A 11 31.29 -0.23 6.85
N VAL A 12 30.99 1.01 6.46
CA VAL A 12 31.74 2.21 6.86
C VAL A 12 31.01 3.04 7.92
N ASN A 13 29.76 2.73 8.20
CA ASN A 13 28.96 3.48 9.17
C ASN A 13 29.38 3.13 10.61
N PRO A 14 29.89 4.09 11.39
CA PRO A 14 30.45 3.81 12.71
C PRO A 14 29.40 3.28 13.72
N THR A 15 28.11 3.55 13.48
CA THR A 15 27.03 3.06 14.37
C THR A 15 26.78 1.58 14.15
N THR A 16 26.55 1.17 12.91
CA THR A 16 26.27 -0.24 12.57
C THR A 16 27.50 -1.12 12.73
N ARG A 17 28.71 -0.59 12.49
CA ARG A 17 29.96 -1.30 12.81
C ARG A 17 30.05 -1.64 14.28
N ARG A 18 29.84 -0.64 15.17
CA ARG A 18 29.87 -0.86 16.63
C ARG A 18 28.82 -1.86 17.12
N GLU A 19 27.64 -1.90 16.50
CA GLU A 19 26.62 -2.90 16.82
C GLU A 19 27.15 -4.33 16.58
N ILE A 20 27.80 -4.61 15.45
CA ILE A 20 28.35 -5.94 15.16
C ILE A 20 29.58 -6.23 16.01
N GLU A 21 30.49 -5.27 16.19
CA GLU A 21 31.66 -5.40 17.05
C GLU A 21 31.26 -5.77 18.49
N GLN A 22 30.19 -5.14 19.01
CA GLN A 22 29.65 -5.44 20.33
C GLN A 22 29.06 -6.86 20.41
N LEU A 23 28.25 -7.27 19.40
CA LEU A 23 27.69 -8.62 19.37
C LEU A 23 28.76 -9.71 19.28
N VAL A 24 29.89 -9.43 18.58
CA VAL A 24 31.04 -10.33 18.52
C VAL A 24 31.72 -10.39 19.89
N ALA A 25 31.97 -9.24 20.54
CA ALA A 25 32.59 -9.17 21.86
C ALA A 25 31.77 -9.88 22.94
N ASP A 26 30.44 -9.77 22.85
CA ASP A 26 29.48 -10.43 23.78
C ASP A 26 29.26 -11.92 23.46
N ASN A 27 29.88 -12.46 22.41
CA ASN A 27 29.64 -13.81 21.90
C ASN A 27 28.15 -14.11 21.62
N ASN A 28 27.38 -13.10 21.21
CA ASN A 28 25.94 -13.23 20.93
C ASN A 28 25.71 -13.85 19.53
N THR A 29 25.95 -15.16 19.41
CA THR A 29 25.85 -15.90 18.17
C THR A 29 24.43 -15.91 17.60
N ALA A 30 23.42 -15.93 18.44
CA ALA A 30 22.02 -15.91 18.00
C ALA A 30 21.66 -14.59 17.30
N ALA A 31 22.05 -13.46 17.88
CA ALA A 31 21.81 -12.15 17.26
C ALA A 31 22.68 -11.95 16.00
N LEU A 32 23.91 -12.45 15.97
CA LEU A 32 24.75 -12.44 14.76
C LEU A 32 24.13 -13.26 13.65
N GLU A 33 23.61 -14.46 13.94
CA GLU A 33 22.94 -15.29 12.95
C GLU A 33 21.65 -14.64 12.44
N GLU A 34 20.81 -14.06 13.31
CA GLU A 34 19.61 -13.32 12.91
C GLU A 34 19.93 -12.16 11.94
N ARG A 35 21.00 -11.40 12.23
CA ARG A 35 21.34 -10.20 11.47
C ARG A 35 22.14 -10.46 10.19
N LEU A 36 23.00 -11.47 10.20
CA LEU A 36 23.98 -11.73 9.14
C LEU A 36 23.72 -13.03 8.37
N GLY A 37 22.99 -14.00 8.96
CA GLY A 37 22.76 -15.33 8.38
C GLY A 37 21.85 -15.32 7.15
N SER A 38 21.05 -14.27 6.99
CA SER A 38 20.19 -14.09 5.81
C SER A 38 20.31 -12.68 5.24
N ARG A 39 19.91 -12.50 3.98
CA ARG A 39 19.82 -11.18 3.34
C ARG A 39 18.38 -10.75 3.20
N LEU A 40 18.15 -9.43 3.19
CA LEU A 40 16.87 -8.87 2.80
C LEU A 40 16.46 -9.39 1.43
N THR A 41 15.25 -9.91 1.35
CA THR A 41 14.66 -10.33 0.08
C THR A 41 13.97 -9.13 -0.56
N PHE A 42 14.24 -8.89 -1.82
CA PHE A 42 13.52 -7.91 -2.60
C PHE A 42 12.09 -8.42 -2.84
N GLY A 43 11.17 -7.91 -2.03
CA GLY A 43 9.79 -8.37 -1.99
C GLY A 43 8.92 -7.77 -3.09
N THR A 44 7.63 -7.82 -2.87
CA THR A 44 6.61 -7.53 -3.90
C THR A 44 6.64 -6.10 -4.48
N ALA A 45 7.34 -5.15 -3.85
CA ALA A 45 7.47 -3.78 -4.35
C ALA A 45 8.77 -3.09 -3.88
N GLY A 46 9.74 -3.84 -3.38
CA GLY A 46 11.00 -3.33 -2.87
C GLY A 46 11.45 -4.01 -1.57
N LEU A 47 12.19 -3.28 -0.73
CA LEU A 47 12.67 -3.75 0.57
C LEU A 47 11.89 -3.08 1.71
N ARG A 48 11.70 -3.78 2.81
CA ARG A 48 11.19 -3.23 4.08
C ARG A 48 11.68 -4.07 5.25
N ALA A 49 12.34 -3.45 6.23
CA ALA A 49 12.79 -4.10 7.44
C ALA A 49 13.08 -3.08 8.56
N PRO A 50 13.25 -3.54 9.80
CA PRO A 50 13.86 -2.74 10.85
C PRO A 50 15.24 -2.23 10.44
N MET A 51 15.58 -1.00 10.85
CA MET A 51 16.92 -0.43 10.67
C MET A 51 17.90 -1.05 11.67
N GLY A 52 19.18 -1.12 11.29
CA GLY A 52 20.28 -1.61 12.12
C GLY A 52 21.33 -2.35 11.32
N ALA A 53 22.36 -2.82 11.99
CA ALA A 53 23.45 -3.57 11.39
C ALA A 53 23.01 -4.97 10.92
N GLY A 54 23.54 -5.39 9.77
CA GLY A 54 23.37 -6.74 9.23
C GLY A 54 22.68 -6.80 7.88
N PHE A 55 22.86 -7.91 7.19
CA PHE A 55 22.32 -8.13 5.85
C PHE A 55 20.79 -8.31 5.82
N SER A 56 20.19 -8.64 6.96
CA SER A 56 18.73 -8.78 7.13
C SER A 56 18.02 -7.48 7.55
N ARG A 57 18.74 -6.35 7.63
CA ARG A 57 18.26 -5.06 8.13
C ARG A 57 18.42 -3.96 7.08
N MET A 58 17.63 -2.88 7.22
CA MET A 58 17.81 -1.66 6.44
C MET A 58 18.99 -0.84 7.01
N ASN A 59 19.99 -0.60 6.17
CA ASN A 59 21.21 0.16 6.50
C ASN A 59 21.94 0.61 5.23
N ASP A 60 23.03 1.35 5.39
CA ASP A 60 23.82 1.89 4.26
C ASP A 60 24.26 0.79 3.29
N VAL A 61 24.74 -0.37 3.80
CA VAL A 61 25.24 -1.48 2.97
C VAL A 61 24.13 -2.09 2.12
N THR A 62 22.99 -2.42 2.75
CA THR A 62 21.87 -3.08 2.05
C THR A 62 21.22 -2.15 1.03
N VAL A 63 21.14 -0.85 1.31
CA VAL A 63 20.63 0.17 0.38
C VAL A 63 21.57 0.34 -0.82
N VAL A 64 22.89 0.40 -0.59
CA VAL A 64 23.89 0.49 -1.67
C VAL A 64 23.81 -0.75 -2.57
N GLN A 65 23.78 -1.95 -1.98
CA GLN A 65 23.69 -3.20 -2.75
C GLN A 65 22.37 -3.31 -3.53
N ALA A 66 21.26 -2.89 -2.95
CA ALA A 66 19.96 -2.85 -3.65
C ALA A 66 20.01 -1.87 -4.83
N SER A 67 20.56 -0.68 -4.63
CA SER A 67 20.68 0.34 -5.67
C SER A 67 21.61 -0.10 -6.81
N GLN A 68 22.71 -0.78 -6.49
CA GLN A 68 23.63 -1.35 -7.49
C GLN A 68 22.92 -2.40 -8.36
N GLY A 69 22.22 -3.34 -7.73
CA GLY A 69 21.51 -4.37 -8.45
C GLY A 69 20.38 -3.81 -9.30
N LEU A 70 19.60 -2.86 -8.77
CA LEU A 70 18.57 -2.16 -9.55
C LEU A 70 19.17 -1.41 -10.74
N ALA A 71 20.29 -0.67 -10.54
CA ALA A 71 20.96 0.06 -11.61
C ALA A 71 21.43 -0.88 -12.74
N GLU A 72 22.09 -2.00 -12.41
CA GLU A 72 22.54 -2.97 -13.42
C GLU A 72 21.37 -3.62 -14.16
N TYR A 73 20.28 -3.93 -13.46
CA TYR A 73 19.08 -4.46 -14.10
C TYR A 73 18.47 -3.45 -15.08
N VAL A 74 18.30 -2.19 -14.67
CA VAL A 74 17.75 -1.14 -15.54
C VAL A 74 18.63 -0.96 -16.78
N LYS A 75 19.95 -0.90 -16.63
CA LYS A 75 20.90 -0.81 -17.75
C LYS A 75 20.84 -1.99 -18.72
N SER A 76 20.44 -3.16 -18.24
CA SER A 76 20.29 -4.33 -19.12
C SER A 76 19.08 -4.25 -20.05
N VAL A 77 18.15 -3.30 -19.81
CA VAL A 77 16.89 -3.15 -20.56
C VAL A 77 16.65 -1.75 -21.12
N VAL A 78 17.50 -0.78 -20.79
CA VAL A 78 17.38 0.63 -21.22
C VAL A 78 18.75 1.20 -21.56
N ASP A 79 18.89 1.84 -22.74
CA ASP A 79 20.17 2.39 -23.23
C ASP A 79 20.57 3.71 -22.52
N GLU A 80 19.63 4.62 -22.29
CA GLU A 80 19.87 5.90 -21.61
C GLU A 80 19.12 5.94 -20.27
N PRO A 81 19.68 5.31 -19.23
CA PRO A 81 18.97 5.11 -17.99
C PRO A 81 18.87 6.38 -17.16
N SER A 82 17.70 6.57 -16.58
CA SER A 82 17.42 7.66 -15.64
C SER A 82 16.56 7.16 -14.47
N VAL A 83 16.64 7.85 -13.33
CA VAL A 83 15.92 7.46 -12.12
C VAL A 83 15.43 8.68 -11.35
N VAL A 84 14.25 8.56 -10.76
CA VAL A 84 13.76 9.49 -9.72
C VAL A 84 14.11 8.93 -8.36
N VAL A 85 14.58 9.76 -7.44
CA VAL A 85 14.85 9.37 -6.04
C VAL A 85 14.21 10.37 -5.09
N GLY A 86 13.36 9.89 -4.19
CA GLY A 86 12.73 10.67 -3.13
C GLY A 86 12.79 9.97 -1.76
N HIS A 87 12.50 10.72 -0.69
CA HIS A 87 12.49 10.18 0.67
C HIS A 87 11.50 10.89 1.57
N ASP A 88 11.02 10.18 2.58
CA ASP A 88 10.23 10.71 3.68
C ASP A 88 11.13 11.27 4.81
N HIS A 89 10.51 11.54 5.97
CA HIS A 89 11.16 12.16 7.14
C HIS A 89 11.73 11.15 8.15
N ARG A 90 11.62 9.84 7.91
CA ARG A 90 12.07 8.80 8.86
C ARG A 90 13.57 8.89 9.11
N HIS A 91 14.00 8.38 10.27
CA HIS A 91 15.42 8.20 10.55
C HIS A 91 16.11 7.50 9.37
N ASN A 92 17.26 7.99 8.99
CA ASN A 92 18.09 7.51 7.87
C ASN A 92 17.48 7.65 6.45
N SER A 93 16.24 8.07 6.26
CA SER A 93 15.63 8.16 4.93
C SER A 93 16.42 9.09 3.99
N GLN A 94 16.82 10.25 4.45
CA GLN A 94 17.68 11.16 3.67
C GLN A 94 19.01 10.50 3.30
N ARG A 95 19.71 9.89 4.27
CA ARG A 95 20.98 9.20 4.02
C ARG A 95 20.84 8.08 2.99
N PHE A 96 19.79 7.27 3.11
CA PHE A 96 19.53 6.18 2.18
C PHE A 96 19.19 6.70 0.76
N ALA A 97 18.47 7.81 0.64
CA ALA A 97 18.20 8.46 -0.64
C ALA A 97 19.48 9.05 -1.27
N GLU A 98 20.33 9.69 -0.47
CA GLU A 98 21.62 10.21 -0.94
C GLU A 98 22.55 9.09 -1.44
N LEU A 99 22.64 7.97 -0.70
CA LEU A 99 23.39 6.79 -1.12
C LEU A 99 22.82 6.19 -2.42
N THR A 100 21.50 6.07 -2.51
CA THR A 100 20.81 5.61 -3.71
C THR A 100 21.15 6.49 -4.91
N ALA A 101 20.97 7.80 -4.79
CA ALA A 101 21.28 8.76 -5.85
C ALA A 101 22.76 8.68 -6.27
N ALA A 102 23.68 8.61 -5.29
CA ALA A 102 25.12 8.50 -5.55
C ALA A 102 25.47 7.21 -6.31
N VAL A 103 24.89 6.06 -5.94
CA VAL A 103 25.09 4.80 -6.67
C VAL A 103 24.65 4.94 -8.12
N PHE A 104 23.46 5.48 -8.36
CA PHE A 104 22.95 5.66 -9.73
C PHE A 104 23.81 6.61 -10.55
N LEU A 105 24.29 7.71 -9.96
CA LEU A 105 25.24 8.63 -10.61
C LEU A 105 26.54 7.92 -11.00
N ILE A 106 27.17 7.18 -10.09
CA ILE A 106 28.39 6.38 -10.35
C ILE A 106 28.14 5.36 -11.47
N LYS A 107 26.94 4.78 -11.54
CA LYS A 107 26.54 3.84 -12.60
C LYS A 107 26.17 4.53 -13.92
N GLY A 108 26.23 5.87 -14.00
CA GLY A 108 26.08 6.64 -15.23
C GLY A 108 24.66 7.13 -15.52
N PHE A 109 23.73 7.00 -14.59
CA PHE A 109 22.35 7.47 -14.73
C PHE A 109 22.23 8.99 -14.68
N THR A 110 21.19 9.52 -15.33
CA THR A 110 20.63 10.82 -14.97
C THR A 110 19.70 10.64 -13.78
N VAL A 111 19.94 11.39 -12.70
CA VAL A 111 19.18 11.30 -11.45
C VAL A 111 18.31 12.53 -11.26
N TYR A 112 17.01 12.34 -11.25
CA TYR A 112 16.01 13.35 -10.86
C TYR A 112 15.80 13.24 -9.35
N TYR A 113 16.44 14.12 -8.60
CA TYR A 113 16.49 14.00 -7.15
C TYR A 113 15.48 14.94 -6.49
N LEU A 114 14.59 14.37 -5.68
CA LEU A 114 13.61 15.09 -4.87
C LEU A 114 14.19 15.53 -3.50
N GLY A 115 15.51 15.54 -3.36
CA GLY A 115 16.21 15.99 -2.17
C GLY A 115 16.23 17.51 -2.03
N GLY A 116 16.78 17.99 -0.91
CA GLY A 116 16.67 19.38 -0.47
C GLY A 116 15.39 19.66 0.31
N GLY A 117 14.62 18.61 0.60
CA GLY A 117 13.40 18.58 1.40
C GLY A 117 12.76 17.19 1.33
N LEU A 118 11.63 17.05 1.98
CA LEU A 118 10.88 15.79 2.04
C LEU A 118 10.01 15.60 0.79
N ALA A 119 9.72 14.35 0.45
CA ALA A 119 8.80 13.97 -0.61
C ALA A 119 7.64 13.13 -0.05
N ALA A 120 6.44 13.38 -0.55
CA ALA A 120 5.33 12.44 -0.42
C ALA A 120 5.49 11.30 -1.44
N THR A 121 5.09 10.09 -1.07
CA THR A 121 5.21 8.92 -1.96
C THR A 121 4.62 9.14 -3.36
N PRO A 122 3.43 9.75 -3.54
CA PRO A 122 2.86 9.98 -4.87
C PRO A 122 3.72 10.83 -5.82
N LEU A 123 4.63 11.66 -5.29
CA LEU A 123 5.51 12.48 -6.13
C LEU A 123 6.51 11.65 -6.93
N VAL A 124 6.94 10.48 -6.42
CA VAL A 124 7.90 9.63 -7.14
C VAL A 124 7.29 9.05 -8.42
N PRO A 125 6.17 8.29 -8.39
CA PRO A 125 5.52 7.84 -9.62
C PRO A 125 5.08 9.00 -10.53
N PHE A 126 4.59 10.10 -9.97
CA PHE A 126 4.28 11.30 -10.75
C PHE A 126 5.50 11.84 -11.50
N SER A 127 6.67 11.88 -10.84
CA SER A 127 7.92 12.32 -11.49
C SER A 127 8.39 11.35 -12.56
N VAL A 128 8.22 10.03 -12.34
CA VAL A 128 8.53 9.01 -13.36
C VAL A 128 7.76 9.30 -14.63
N ASP A 129 6.46 9.56 -14.54
CA ASP A 129 5.61 9.90 -15.68
C ASP A 129 5.98 11.25 -16.32
N GLN A 130 6.27 12.28 -15.50
CA GLN A 130 6.55 13.63 -16.00
C GLN A 130 7.90 13.76 -16.71
N TYR A 131 8.91 13.01 -16.25
CA TYR A 131 10.27 13.05 -16.82
C TYR A 131 10.59 11.83 -17.68
N LEU A 132 9.64 10.90 -17.83
CA LEU A 132 9.77 9.66 -18.60
C LEU A 132 11.02 8.87 -18.18
N THR A 133 11.24 8.75 -16.86
CA THR A 133 12.41 8.06 -16.34
C THR A 133 12.26 6.54 -16.40
N SER A 134 13.38 5.84 -16.38
CA SER A 134 13.42 4.37 -16.46
C SER A 134 12.89 3.70 -15.19
N ALA A 135 13.06 4.36 -14.04
CA ALA A 135 12.62 3.87 -12.73
C ALA A 135 12.44 5.01 -11.73
N GLY A 136 11.81 4.71 -10.62
CA GLY A 136 11.72 5.59 -9.45
C GLY A 136 11.98 4.82 -8.16
N VAL A 137 12.56 5.50 -7.18
CA VAL A 137 12.83 4.96 -5.85
C VAL A 137 12.28 5.91 -4.80
N MET A 138 11.46 5.39 -3.89
CA MET A 138 11.00 6.11 -2.70
C MET A 138 11.51 5.44 -1.43
N ILE A 139 12.26 6.17 -0.64
CA ILE A 139 12.75 5.71 0.68
C ILE A 139 11.73 6.05 1.75
N THR A 140 11.02 5.02 2.20
CA THR A 140 9.96 5.12 3.20
C THR A 140 9.54 3.74 3.71
N ALA A 141 9.08 3.67 4.95
CA ALA A 141 8.34 2.49 5.46
C ALA A 141 6.83 2.76 5.62
N SER A 142 6.29 3.82 4.98
CA SER A 142 4.87 4.18 5.01
C SER A 142 4.36 4.31 6.48
N HIS A 143 3.39 3.52 6.89
CA HIS A 143 2.77 3.52 8.21
C HIS A 143 3.44 2.58 9.24
N ASN A 144 4.56 1.95 8.92
CA ASN A 144 5.26 1.07 9.85
C ASN A 144 5.83 1.86 11.05
N PRO A 145 6.13 1.18 12.18
CA PRO A 145 6.76 1.80 13.34
C PRO A 145 8.06 2.55 13.00
N LYS A 146 8.47 3.44 13.90
CA LYS A 146 9.62 4.33 13.71
C LYS A 146 10.97 3.65 13.41
N ASN A 147 11.12 2.42 13.88
CA ASN A 147 12.36 1.66 13.70
C ASN A 147 12.50 1.03 12.31
N ASP A 148 11.45 1.05 11.52
CA ASP A 148 11.46 0.48 10.17
C ASP A 148 11.79 1.54 9.12
N ASN A 149 12.45 1.09 8.06
CA ASN A 149 12.59 1.85 6.82
C ASN A 149 12.39 0.90 5.62
N GLY A 150 12.34 1.49 4.42
CA GLY A 150 12.09 0.72 3.21
C GLY A 150 12.59 1.42 1.95
N TYR A 151 12.50 0.68 0.85
CA TYR A 151 12.99 1.07 -0.47
C TYR A 151 11.93 0.62 -1.49
N LYS A 152 10.96 1.51 -1.82
CA LYS A 152 9.91 1.24 -2.81
C LYS A 152 10.44 1.48 -4.21
N VAL A 153 10.16 0.59 -5.16
CA VAL A 153 10.61 0.72 -6.57
C VAL A 153 9.41 0.84 -7.50
N TYR A 154 9.48 1.86 -8.35
CA TYR A 154 8.56 2.14 -9.45
C TYR A 154 9.24 1.87 -10.79
N TRP A 155 8.48 1.36 -11.76
CA TRP A 155 8.96 1.15 -13.11
C TRP A 155 8.65 2.37 -14.00
N SER A 156 9.13 2.34 -15.23
CA SER A 156 8.98 3.44 -16.22
C SER A 156 7.53 3.81 -16.56
N ASN A 157 6.56 3.00 -16.17
CA ASN A 157 5.13 3.28 -16.32
C ASN A 157 4.48 3.94 -15.10
N GLY A 158 5.27 4.43 -14.13
CA GLY A 158 4.77 5.07 -12.92
C GLY A 158 4.10 4.14 -11.90
N CYS A 159 4.08 2.82 -12.13
CA CYS A 159 3.58 1.85 -11.17
C CYS A 159 4.71 1.18 -10.38
N GLN A 160 4.40 0.68 -9.20
CA GLN A 160 5.29 -0.24 -8.50
C GLN A 160 5.55 -1.47 -9.36
N ILE A 161 6.76 -2.03 -9.24
CA ILE A 161 7.19 -3.19 -10.03
C ILE A 161 6.31 -4.43 -9.80
N ILE A 162 6.12 -5.19 -10.88
CA ILE A 162 5.45 -6.50 -10.88
C ILE A 162 6.39 -7.56 -11.46
N PRO A 163 6.13 -8.86 -11.29
CA PRO A 163 6.87 -9.91 -12.00
C PRO A 163 6.92 -9.64 -13.52
N PRO A 164 8.05 -9.90 -14.19
CA PRO A 164 9.27 -10.54 -13.69
C PRO A 164 10.32 -9.58 -13.11
N HIS A 165 10.02 -8.29 -13.00
CA HIS A 165 11.01 -7.27 -12.57
C HIS A 165 11.54 -7.53 -11.16
N ASP A 166 10.67 -7.85 -10.20
CA ASP A 166 11.03 -8.12 -8.81
C ASP A 166 12.08 -9.23 -8.69
N GLN A 167 11.85 -10.38 -9.34
CA GLN A 167 12.78 -11.51 -9.32
C GLN A 167 14.10 -11.19 -10.01
N ARG A 168 14.05 -10.50 -11.16
CA ARG A 168 15.25 -10.13 -11.92
C ARG A 168 16.08 -9.08 -11.18
N ILE A 169 15.45 -8.13 -10.51
CA ILE A 169 16.14 -7.16 -9.64
C ILE A 169 16.81 -7.91 -8.48
N GLN A 170 16.11 -8.83 -7.80
CA GLN A 170 16.70 -9.65 -6.73
C GLN A 170 17.92 -10.44 -7.22
N GLN A 171 17.84 -11.07 -8.39
CA GLN A 171 18.98 -11.77 -8.99
C GLN A 171 20.15 -10.82 -9.28
N SER A 172 19.83 -9.64 -9.84
CA SER A 172 20.84 -8.61 -10.11
C SER A 172 21.50 -8.08 -8.84
N ILE A 173 20.72 -7.89 -7.73
CA ILE A 173 21.30 -7.51 -6.43
C ILE A 173 22.31 -8.55 -5.96
N LEU A 174 21.94 -9.83 -5.99
CA LEU A 174 22.82 -10.91 -5.56
C LEU A 174 24.10 -11.06 -6.42
N ALA A 175 24.02 -10.67 -7.69
CA ALA A 175 25.17 -10.65 -8.62
C ALA A 175 26.07 -9.40 -8.47
N ASN A 176 25.64 -8.36 -7.73
CA ASN A 176 26.32 -7.05 -7.62
C ASN A 176 26.47 -6.63 -6.16
N LEU A 177 27.05 -7.50 -5.32
CA LEU A 177 27.23 -7.25 -3.89
C LEU A 177 28.50 -6.45 -3.56
N ASP A 178 29.48 -6.38 -4.47
CA ASP A 178 30.71 -5.61 -4.29
C ASP A 178 30.41 -4.11 -4.30
N ILE A 179 30.83 -3.41 -3.25
CA ILE A 179 30.50 -2.01 -3.04
C ILE A 179 31.14 -1.12 -4.10
N VAL A 180 30.32 -0.30 -4.75
CA VAL A 180 30.73 0.60 -5.84
C VAL A 180 31.55 1.80 -5.36
N PHE A 181 31.41 2.23 -4.11
CA PHE A 181 32.21 3.29 -3.52
C PHE A 181 33.66 2.83 -3.34
N ARG A 182 34.61 3.65 -3.81
CA ARG A 182 36.03 3.34 -3.77
C ARG A 182 36.77 3.93 -2.57
N ASP A 183 36.13 4.88 -1.88
CA ASP A 183 36.67 5.47 -0.66
C ASP A 183 36.03 4.82 0.59
N SER A 184 36.72 4.97 1.72
CA SER A 184 36.29 4.39 2.99
C SER A 184 35.20 5.20 3.72
N THR A 185 34.79 6.33 3.14
CA THR A 185 33.83 7.24 3.78
C THR A 185 32.43 7.21 3.13
N TRP A 186 32.35 6.69 1.90
CA TRP A 186 31.14 6.75 1.05
C TRP A 186 30.55 8.17 1.01
N ASP A 187 31.39 9.12 0.62
CA ASP A 187 31.06 10.54 0.57
C ASP A 187 30.14 10.86 -0.60
N THR A 188 28.84 10.92 -0.29
CA THR A 188 27.79 11.22 -1.27
C THR A 188 27.90 12.66 -1.81
N ALA A 189 28.34 13.63 -0.99
CA ALA A 189 28.49 15.02 -1.42
C ALA A 189 29.54 15.14 -2.50
N ARG A 190 30.68 14.42 -2.35
CA ARG A 190 31.73 14.35 -3.37
C ARG A 190 31.23 13.72 -4.66
N VAL A 191 30.42 12.64 -4.58
CA VAL A 191 29.83 12.02 -5.78
C VAL A 191 28.90 13.00 -6.48
N PHE A 192 28.06 13.71 -5.74
CA PHE A 192 27.14 14.72 -6.29
C PHE A 192 27.87 15.82 -7.02
N GLU A 193 28.98 16.33 -6.45
CA GLU A 193 29.81 17.36 -7.12
C GLU A 193 30.50 16.80 -8.39
N GLN A 194 31.00 15.57 -8.35
CA GLN A 194 31.67 14.93 -9.49
C GLN A 194 30.70 14.63 -10.67
N HIS A 195 29.43 14.46 -10.39
CA HIS A 195 28.40 14.12 -11.38
C HIS A 195 27.27 15.17 -11.47
N ARG A 196 27.58 16.42 -11.11
CA ARG A 196 26.60 17.50 -11.03
C ARG A 196 25.79 17.73 -12.30
N GLU A 197 26.35 17.41 -13.47
CA GLU A 197 25.67 17.53 -14.75
C GLU A 197 24.57 16.50 -14.97
N LYS A 198 24.58 15.40 -14.21
CA LYS A 198 23.58 14.33 -14.23
C LYS A 198 22.66 14.32 -13.01
N LEU A 199 22.91 15.19 -12.04
CA LEU A 199 22.09 15.33 -10.84
C LEU A 199 21.15 16.54 -11.01
N LEU A 200 19.86 16.27 -11.20
CA LEU A 200 18.84 17.27 -11.40
C LEU A 200 17.98 17.41 -10.13
N LEU A 201 18.07 18.55 -9.47
CA LEU A 201 17.25 18.86 -8.28
C LEU A 201 15.89 19.37 -8.75
N VAL A 202 14.86 18.55 -8.67
CA VAL A 202 13.55 18.82 -9.30
C VAL A 202 12.38 18.93 -8.33
N ARG A 203 12.64 18.84 -7.02
CA ARG A 203 11.58 18.77 -5.99
C ARG A 203 10.55 19.90 -6.11
N ASP A 204 10.96 21.14 -6.09
CA ASP A 204 10.04 22.28 -6.04
C ASP A 204 9.26 22.43 -7.36
N GLU A 205 9.92 22.14 -8.48
CA GLU A 205 9.26 22.12 -9.80
C GLU A 205 8.18 21.04 -9.86
N ILE A 206 8.49 19.82 -9.43
CA ILE A 206 7.56 18.70 -9.53
C ILE A 206 6.38 18.85 -8.56
N ILE A 207 6.58 19.42 -7.37
CA ILE A 207 5.51 19.77 -6.45
C ILE A 207 4.52 20.75 -7.11
N GLY A 208 5.05 21.77 -7.78
CA GLY A 208 4.22 22.72 -8.51
C GLY A 208 3.46 22.09 -9.68
N ARG A 209 4.09 21.16 -10.42
CA ARG A 209 3.41 20.40 -11.50
C ARG A 209 2.32 19.49 -10.93
N TYR A 210 2.62 18.76 -9.87
CA TYR A 210 1.69 17.86 -9.19
C TYR A 210 0.48 18.63 -8.66
N SER A 211 0.70 19.73 -7.95
CA SER A 211 -0.39 20.56 -7.41
C SER A 211 -1.30 21.09 -8.52
N ARG A 212 -0.73 21.56 -9.64
CA ARG A 212 -1.53 21.97 -10.81
C ARG A 212 -2.34 20.81 -11.40
N LYS A 213 -1.76 19.61 -11.49
CA LYS A 213 -2.47 18.42 -12.00
C LYS A 213 -3.64 18.04 -11.09
N VAL A 214 -3.41 17.94 -9.77
CA VAL A 214 -4.47 17.67 -8.78
C VAL A 214 -5.59 18.70 -8.92
N ASN A 215 -5.26 19.99 -8.91
CA ASN A 215 -6.25 21.05 -9.00
C ASN A 215 -7.03 21.03 -10.33
N SER A 216 -6.35 20.79 -11.45
CA SER A 216 -7.01 20.76 -12.76
C SER A 216 -7.93 19.56 -12.98
N VAL A 217 -7.58 18.41 -12.39
CA VAL A 217 -8.32 17.15 -12.59
C VAL A 217 -9.40 16.95 -11.54
N LEU A 218 -9.11 17.28 -10.28
CA LEU A 218 -9.95 16.90 -9.14
C LEU A 218 -10.68 18.08 -8.50
N LEU A 219 -10.07 19.25 -8.42
CA LEU A 219 -10.64 20.40 -7.70
C LEU A 219 -11.63 21.16 -8.57
N LYS A 220 -12.89 20.72 -8.59
CA LYS A 220 -13.98 21.37 -9.33
C LYS A 220 -14.60 22.53 -8.54
N ASN A 221 -14.70 22.39 -7.22
CA ASN A 221 -15.19 23.43 -6.32
C ASN A 221 -14.01 23.96 -5.51
N THR A 222 -13.81 25.27 -5.51
CA THR A 222 -12.76 25.97 -4.77
C THR A 222 -13.29 26.67 -3.52
N SER A 223 -14.61 26.67 -3.30
CA SER A 223 -15.27 27.25 -2.13
C SER A 223 -15.93 26.14 -1.31
N PHE A 224 -15.55 26.05 -0.05
CA PHE A 224 -16.09 25.06 0.90
C PHE A 224 -16.82 25.78 2.03
N SER A 225 -18.02 25.32 2.36
CA SER A 225 -18.87 25.88 3.43
C SER A 225 -18.57 25.27 4.80
N PHE A 226 -17.57 24.40 4.91
CA PHE A 226 -17.19 23.70 6.13
C PHE A 226 -15.69 23.79 6.39
N LYS A 227 -15.30 23.34 7.58
CA LYS A 227 -13.89 23.08 7.93
C LYS A 227 -13.72 21.61 8.26
N ALA A 228 -12.53 21.08 8.03
CA ALA A 228 -12.12 19.74 8.43
C ALA A 228 -10.85 19.81 9.27
N VAL A 229 -10.77 19.04 10.35
CA VAL A 229 -9.52 18.87 11.09
C VAL A 229 -8.64 17.87 10.35
N TYR A 230 -7.38 18.24 10.13
CA TYR A 230 -6.42 17.44 9.37
C TYR A 230 -5.25 16.98 10.23
N THR A 231 -4.90 15.69 10.14
CA THR A 231 -3.67 15.15 10.71
C THR A 231 -2.80 14.51 9.63
N ALA A 232 -1.51 14.87 9.63
CA ALA A 232 -0.46 14.21 8.84
C ALA A 232 0.19 13.03 9.59
N MET A 233 -0.25 12.74 10.82
CA MET A 233 0.35 11.70 11.68
C MET A 233 1.87 11.80 11.80
N HIS A 234 2.38 13.02 12.05
CA HIS A 234 3.82 13.33 12.07
C HIS A 234 4.54 13.05 10.74
N GLY A 235 3.79 12.95 9.64
CA GLY A 235 4.30 12.66 8.31
C GLY A 235 4.51 13.89 7.44
N VAL A 236 4.76 13.64 6.17
CA VAL A 236 5.11 14.68 5.19
C VAL A 236 3.89 15.40 4.60
N GLY A 237 2.68 14.88 4.82
CA GLY A 237 1.48 15.29 4.07
C GLY A 237 1.11 16.78 4.17
N ALA A 238 1.36 17.44 5.30
CA ALA A 238 0.90 18.81 5.53
C ALA A 238 1.46 19.83 4.53
N ASP A 239 2.74 19.72 4.17
CA ASP A 239 3.38 20.60 3.19
C ASP A 239 2.71 20.52 1.82
N PHE A 240 2.34 19.30 1.39
CA PHE A 240 1.74 19.08 0.07
C PHE A 240 0.27 19.43 0.04
N ILE A 241 -0.47 19.10 1.10
CA ILE A 241 -1.90 19.40 1.25
C ILE A 241 -2.13 20.92 1.24
N SER A 242 -1.28 21.69 1.91
CA SER A 242 -1.38 23.16 1.94
C SER A 242 -1.25 23.80 0.55
N GLN A 243 -0.68 23.11 -0.44
CA GLN A 243 -0.50 23.60 -1.79
C GLN A 243 -1.64 23.22 -2.76
N VAL A 244 -2.48 22.26 -2.37
CA VAL A 244 -3.59 21.78 -3.21
C VAL A 244 -4.97 22.12 -2.64
N VAL A 245 -5.10 22.29 -1.34
CA VAL A 245 -6.38 22.64 -0.68
C VAL A 245 -6.46 24.15 -0.43
N PRO A 246 -7.59 24.81 -0.73
CA PRO A 246 -7.78 26.22 -0.45
C PRO A 246 -7.56 26.57 1.03
N HIS A 247 -6.95 27.73 1.29
CA HIS A 247 -6.70 28.19 2.64
C HIS A 247 -7.98 28.31 3.48
N GLY A 248 -7.89 27.92 4.75
CA GLY A 248 -8.96 28.03 5.74
C GLY A 248 -9.96 26.86 5.76
N VAL A 249 -9.86 25.91 4.82
CA VAL A 249 -10.68 24.69 4.81
C VAL A 249 -10.17 23.68 5.84
N LEU A 250 -8.86 23.49 5.92
CA LEU A 250 -8.25 22.55 6.85
C LEU A 250 -7.76 23.26 8.12
N VAL A 251 -8.00 22.62 9.25
CA VAL A 251 -7.48 22.98 10.56
C VAL A 251 -6.48 21.90 10.98
N PRO A 252 -5.17 22.19 10.94
CA PRO A 252 -4.16 21.17 11.25
C PRO A 252 -4.19 20.80 12.73
N VAL A 253 -3.91 19.52 13.02
CA VAL A 253 -3.58 19.05 14.36
C VAL A 253 -2.13 19.44 14.63
N GLU A 254 -1.91 20.56 15.34
CA GLU A 254 -0.57 21.15 15.54
C GLU A 254 0.47 20.15 16.05
N GLN A 255 0.09 19.25 16.94
CA GLN A 255 0.97 18.23 17.50
C GLN A 255 1.37 17.14 16.51
N GLN A 256 0.67 16.98 15.38
CA GLN A 256 0.86 15.91 14.38
C GLN A 256 1.12 16.43 12.97
N CYS A 257 1.14 17.75 12.79
CA CYS A 257 1.22 18.40 11.49
C CYS A 257 2.65 18.42 10.92
N LEU A 258 3.64 18.63 11.80
CA LEU A 258 5.04 18.65 11.40
C LEU A 258 5.62 17.23 11.36
N PRO A 259 6.51 16.92 10.38
CA PRO A 259 7.20 15.66 10.33
C PRO A 259 8.06 15.41 11.57
N ASP A 260 7.85 14.25 12.21
CA ASP A 260 8.64 13.80 13.35
C ASP A 260 8.92 12.29 13.23
N PRO A 261 10.20 11.89 13.06
CA PRO A 261 10.56 10.49 12.84
C PRO A 261 10.32 9.58 14.05
N ASP A 262 10.05 10.15 15.24
CA ASP A 262 9.76 9.40 16.45
C ASP A 262 8.27 9.11 16.68
N PHE A 263 7.36 9.74 15.91
CA PHE A 263 5.90 9.57 16.01
C PHE A 263 5.37 9.65 17.45
N PRO A 264 5.64 10.74 18.20
CA PRO A 264 5.48 10.77 19.67
C PRO A 264 4.05 10.57 20.16
N THR A 265 3.03 10.86 19.35
CA THR A 265 1.62 10.72 19.74
C THR A 265 0.95 9.46 19.17
N VAL A 266 1.59 8.76 18.22
CA VAL A 266 1.03 7.59 17.52
C VAL A 266 2.11 6.55 17.28
N LYS A 267 2.15 5.48 18.09
CA LYS A 267 3.17 4.42 17.96
C LYS A 267 3.10 3.65 16.63
N PHE A 268 1.89 3.45 16.12
CA PHE A 268 1.60 2.87 14.81
C PHE A 268 0.89 3.93 13.97
N PRO A 269 1.63 4.69 13.14
CA PRO A 269 1.07 5.82 12.41
C PRO A 269 0.26 5.38 11.18
N ASN A 270 -0.68 4.47 11.39
CA ASN A 270 -1.66 4.01 10.39
C ASN A 270 -3.03 4.61 10.74
N PRO A 271 -3.64 5.39 9.85
CA PRO A 271 -4.96 5.97 10.09
C PRO A 271 -6.07 4.97 10.40
N GLU A 272 -5.94 3.70 10.02
CA GLU A 272 -6.90 2.64 10.31
C GLU A 272 -6.78 2.07 11.73
N GLU A 273 -5.64 2.28 12.39
CA GLU A 273 -5.45 1.76 13.74
C GLU A 273 -6.42 2.39 14.73
N LYS A 274 -6.96 1.55 15.62
CA LYS A 274 -7.87 2.02 16.66
C LYS A 274 -7.21 3.08 17.53
N GLY A 275 -7.86 4.24 17.62
CA GLY A 275 -7.35 5.37 18.40
C GLY A 275 -6.36 6.29 17.66
N ALA A 276 -5.96 5.95 16.44
CA ALA A 276 -5.03 6.78 15.65
C ALA A 276 -5.58 8.19 15.36
N LEU A 277 -6.90 8.33 15.21
CA LEU A 277 -7.57 9.62 14.99
C LEU A 277 -8.05 10.33 16.26
N ASP A 278 -7.84 9.77 17.47
CA ASP A 278 -8.40 10.31 18.71
C ASP A 278 -7.99 11.75 19.00
N LEU A 279 -6.74 12.12 18.71
CA LEU A 279 -6.25 13.48 18.91
C LEU A 279 -6.95 14.48 17.98
N ALA A 280 -7.10 14.11 16.72
CA ALA A 280 -7.81 14.90 15.72
C ALA A 280 -9.30 15.03 16.04
N ILE A 281 -9.94 13.95 16.48
CA ILE A 281 -11.35 13.95 16.91
C ILE A 281 -11.55 14.87 18.13
N ARG A 282 -10.69 14.80 19.14
CA ARG A 282 -10.76 15.72 20.30
C ARG A 282 -10.63 17.18 19.89
N GLN A 283 -9.70 17.49 18.98
CA GLN A 283 -9.54 18.86 18.47
C GLN A 283 -10.79 19.31 17.69
N ALA A 284 -11.34 18.42 16.87
CA ALA A 284 -12.57 18.71 16.12
C ALA A 284 -13.76 19.00 17.05
N ASP A 285 -13.92 18.23 18.13
CA ASP A 285 -14.96 18.48 19.15
C ASP A 285 -14.78 19.84 19.84
N GLN A 286 -13.56 20.20 20.21
CA GLN A 286 -13.25 21.49 20.85
C GLN A 286 -13.55 22.68 19.94
N GLN A 287 -13.41 22.50 18.63
CA GLN A 287 -13.61 23.55 17.62
C GLN A 287 -14.99 23.54 16.95
N GLY A 288 -15.85 22.57 17.32
CA GLY A 288 -17.17 22.42 16.71
C GLY A 288 -17.12 21.98 15.25
N VAL A 289 -16.05 21.29 14.84
CA VAL A 289 -15.87 20.73 13.50
C VAL A 289 -16.38 19.29 13.46
N SER A 290 -17.07 18.92 12.39
CA SER A 290 -17.72 17.60 12.25
C SER A 290 -17.00 16.64 11.30
N VAL A 291 -15.81 17.00 10.82
CA VAL A 291 -15.03 16.23 9.85
C VAL A 291 -13.58 16.16 10.29
N VAL A 292 -13.03 14.97 10.29
CA VAL A 292 -11.60 14.69 10.46
C VAL A 292 -11.10 13.98 9.21
N VAL A 293 -9.97 14.41 8.67
CA VAL A 293 -9.27 13.78 7.54
C VAL A 293 -7.81 13.53 7.90
N ALA A 294 -7.24 12.44 7.40
CA ALA A 294 -5.91 12.00 7.75
C ALA A 294 -5.17 11.39 6.56
N ASN A 295 -3.85 11.62 6.52
CA ASN A 295 -2.92 10.82 5.72
C ASN A 295 -1.99 10.02 6.64
N ASP A 296 -1.46 8.91 6.13
CA ASP A 296 -0.33 8.21 6.74
C ASP A 296 0.98 8.97 6.51
N PRO A 297 2.10 8.59 7.16
CA PRO A 297 3.31 9.41 7.17
C PRO A 297 3.92 9.78 5.82
N ASP A 298 3.81 8.93 4.80
CA ASP A 298 4.30 9.20 3.44
C ASP A 298 3.19 9.65 2.47
N ALA A 299 1.99 9.91 3.01
CA ALA A 299 0.83 10.50 2.35
C ALA A 299 0.33 9.72 1.11
N ASP A 300 0.56 8.40 1.05
CA ASP A 300 -0.02 7.57 -0.01
C ASP A 300 -1.41 7.02 0.37
N ARG A 301 -1.83 7.12 1.65
CA ARG A 301 -3.14 6.66 2.16
C ARG A 301 -3.99 7.82 2.66
N PHE A 302 -5.30 7.56 2.74
CA PHE A 302 -6.28 8.53 3.20
C PHE A 302 -7.33 7.86 4.11
N SER A 303 -7.69 8.54 5.20
CA SER A 303 -8.81 8.14 6.06
C SER A 303 -9.65 9.33 6.47
N ALA A 304 -10.91 9.11 6.79
CA ALA A 304 -11.82 10.14 7.25
C ALA A 304 -12.72 9.64 8.39
N ALA A 305 -13.05 10.54 9.31
CA ALA A 305 -14.12 10.35 10.28
C ALA A 305 -15.11 11.52 10.20
N VAL A 306 -16.39 11.20 10.31
CA VAL A 306 -17.49 12.16 10.26
C VAL A 306 -18.33 12.10 11.53
N LYS A 307 -18.80 13.24 11.99
CA LYS A 307 -19.68 13.36 13.15
C LYS A 307 -21.11 13.56 12.70
N ILE A 308 -21.93 12.51 12.82
CA ILE A 308 -23.35 12.51 12.44
C ILE A 308 -24.17 12.23 13.70
N ASN A 309 -25.20 13.02 13.93
CA ASN A 309 -26.06 12.93 15.13
C ASN A 309 -25.26 12.92 16.44
N ARG A 310 -24.19 13.73 16.50
CA ARG A 310 -23.24 13.88 17.63
C ARG A 310 -22.38 12.64 17.91
N VAL A 311 -22.37 11.65 17.02
CA VAL A 311 -21.54 10.45 17.13
C VAL A 311 -20.47 10.45 16.05
N TRP A 312 -19.22 10.27 16.44
CA TRP A 312 -18.12 10.08 15.51
C TRP A 312 -18.15 8.69 14.90
N ARG A 313 -17.97 8.63 13.60
CA ARG A 313 -17.77 7.39 12.86
C ARG A 313 -16.59 7.54 11.91
N GLN A 314 -15.59 6.71 12.11
CA GLN A 314 -14.52 6.53 11.13
C GLN A 314 -15.06 5.65 10.00
N LEU A 315 -14.86 6.09 8.76
CA LEU A 315 -15.26 5.35 7.58
C LEU A 315 -14.19 4.30 7.25
N SER A 316 -14.60 3.07 6.96
CA SER A 316 -13.67 2.02 6.53
C SER A 316 -13.16 2.28 5.12
N GLY A 317 -12.06 1.60 4.74
CA GLY A 317 -11.52 1.69 3.38
C GLY A 317 -12.52 1.26 2.32
N ASN A 318 -13.33 0.23 2.59
CA ASN A 318 -14.40 -0.20 1.68
C ASN A 318 -15.58 0.78 1.61
N GLU A 319 -15.97 1.39 2.74
CA GLU A 319 -16.99 2.44 2.73
C GLU A 319 -16.53 3.67 1.95
N LEU A 320 -15.30 4.14 2.17
CA LEU A 320 -14.70 5.22 1.39
C LEU A 320 -14.59 4.84 -0.09
N GLY A 321 -14.18 3.60 -0.40
CA GLY A 321 -14.11 3.08 -1.75
C GLY A 321 -15.46 3.16 -2.48
N TYR A 322 -16.53 2.74 -1.82
CA TYR A 322 -17.89 2.86 -2.37
C TYR A 322 -18.32 4.33 -2.53
N LEU A 323 -18.12 5.16 -1.52
CA LEU A 323 -18.52 6.57 -1.55
C LEU A 323 -17.81 7.33 -2.69
N PHE A 324 -16.51 7.12 -2.85
CA PHE A 324 -15.75 7.68 -3.98
C PHE A 324 -16.25 7.15 -5.33
N ALA A 325 -16.47 5.84 -5.46
CA ALA A 325 -16.99 5.22 -6.67
C ALA A 325 -18.35 5.82 -7.06
N GLN A 326 -19.26 5.93 -6.09
CA GLN A 326 -20.59 6.52 -6.28
C GLN A 326 -20.49 7.98 -6.75
N TYR A 327 -19.66 8.78 -6.08
CA TYR A 327 -19.46 10.18 -6.44
C TYR A 327 -18.85 10.33 -7.84
N VAL A 328 -17.80 9.59 -8.15
CA VAL A 328 -17.11 9.66 -9.45
C VAL A 328 -18.01 9.19 -10.60
N VAL A 329 -18.72 8.05 -10.43
CA VAL A 329 -19.63 7.51 -11.46
C VAL A 329 -20.83 8.43 -11.68
N SER A 330 -21.34 9.09 -10.63
CA SER A 330 -22.44 10.06 -10.76
C SER A 330 -22.08 11.25 -11.66
N GLN A 331 -20.79 11.60 -11.77
CA GLN A 331 -20.29 12.68 -12.63
C GLN A 331 -20.11 12.25 -14.10
N LYS A 332 -20.23 10.96 -14.43
CA LYS A 332 -20.00 10.44 -15.77
C LYS A 332 -21.29 10.39 -16.60
N LYS A 333 -21.29 11.06 -17.76
CA LYS A 333 -22.41 11.03 -18.71
C LYS A 333 -22.51 9.70 -19.46
N ASN A 334 -21.38 9.15 -19.87
CA ASN A 334 -21.29 7.83 -20.51
C ASN A 334 -20.60 6.85 -19.56
N ARG A 335 -21.37 5.92 -19.01
CA ARG A 335 -20.88 4.92 -18.08
C ARG A 335 -20.36 3.65 -18.75
N SER A 336 -20.81 3.36 -19.98
CA SER A 336 -20.41 2.16 -20.71
C SER A 336 -18.92 2.11 -21.10
N ASN A 337 -18.19 3.22 -20.98
CA ASN A 337 -16.75 3.30 -21.21
C ASN A 337 -15.95 3.39 -19.89
N VAL A 338 -16.62 3.34 -18.74
CA VAL A 338 -15.97 3.49 -17.43
C VAL A 338 -15.59 2.12 -16.88
N TYR A 339 -14.36 1.98 -16.41
CA TYR A 339 -13.90 0.87 -15.57
C TYR A 339 -13.57 1.36 -14.18
N LEU A 340 -14.01 0.61 -13.17
CA LEU A 340 -13.49 0.72 -11.80
C LEU A 340 -12.74 -0.55 -11.43
N VAL A 341 -11.65 -0.40 -10.68
CA VAL A 341 -10.75 -1.50 -10.33
C VAL A 341 -10.56 -1.52 -8.81
N ASN A 342 -10.59 -2.72 -8.21
CA ASN A 342 -10.17 -2.88 -6.82
C ASN A 342 -9.39 -4.18 -6.60
N SER A 343 -8.88 -4.38 -5.39
CA SER A 343 -8.24 -5.65 -5.02
C SER A 343 -9.29 -6.75 -4.80
N THR A 344 -8.91 -8.00 -5.07
CA THR A 344 -9.81 -9.15 -4.88
C THR A 344 -10.25 -9.38 -3.43
N VAL A 345 -9.68 -8.69 -2.46
CA VAL A 345 -10.08 -8.73 -1.05
C VAL A 345 -10.89 -7.50 -0.62
N SER A 346 -11.00 -6.49 -1.50
CA SER A 346 -11.88 -5.33 -1.28
C SER A 346 -13.34 -5.68 -1.56
N SER A 347 -14.25 -4.81 -1.10
CA SER A 347 -15.69 -5.05 -1.19
C SER A 347 -16.18 -5.28 -2.61
N GLN A 348 -17.04 -6.27 -2.78
CA GLN A 348 -17.76 -6.56 -4.03
C GLN A 348 -18.97 -5.65 -4.25
N MET A 349 -19.23 -4.71 -3.37
CA MET A 349 -20.28 -3.71 -3.56
C MET A 349 -20.10 -2.92 -4.85
N ILE A 350 -18.83 -2.67 -5.26
CA ILE A 350 -18.54 -2.01 -6.55
C ILE A 350 -18.95 -2.88 -7.73
N ALA A 351 -18.75 -4.21 -7.65
CA ALA A 351 -19.20 -5.12 -8.70
C ALA A 351 -20.72 -5.14 -8.82
N ALA A 352 -21.43 -5.15 -7.68
CA ALA A 352 -22.88 -5.06 -7.66
C ALA A 352 -23.38 -3.71 -8.21
N MET A 353 -22.71 -2.62 -7.86
CA MET A 353 -23.00 -1.30 -8.41
C MET A 353 -22.79 -1.28 -9.94
N ALA A 354 -21.70 -1.84 -10.44
CA ALA A 354 -21.39 -1.88 -11.87
C ALA A 354 -22.47 -2.60 -12.68
N ALA A 355 -22.97 -3.72 -12.16
CA ALA A 355 -24.04 -4.50 -12.79
C ALA A 355 -25.36 -3.71 -12.91
N VAL A 356 -25.67 -2.82 -11.96
CA VAL A 356 -26.88 -2.00 -11.95
C VAL A 356 -26.69 -0.70 -12.73
N GLU A 357 -25.54 -0.05 -12.61
CA GLU A 357 -25.29 1.30 -13.16
C GLU A 357 -24.73 1.28 -14.60
N GLY A 358 -24.34 0.11 -15.13
CA GLY A 358 -23.90 -0.07 -16.50
C GLY A 358 -22.49 0.42 -16.81
N PHE A 359 -21.59 0.39 -15.82
CA PHE A 359 -20.14 0.53 -16.00
C PHE A 359 -19.44 -0.81 -15.81
N HIS A 360 -18.15 -0.88 -16.09
CA HIS A 360 -17.36 -2.10 -15.96
C HIS A 360 -16.59 -2.16 -14.65
N PHE A 361 -16.40 -3.36 -14.14
CA PHE A 361 -15.64 -3.65 -12.94
C PHE A 361 -14.64 -4.77 -13.17
N GLN A 362 -13.46 -4.66 -12.57
CA GLN A 362 -12.48 -5.73 -12.52
C GLN A 362 -11.75 -5.77 -11.19
N ASP A 363 -11.56 -6.99 -10.63
CA ASP A 363 -10.67 -7.19 -9.49
C ASP A 363 -9.24 -7.55 -9.94
N THR A 364 -8.27 -7.29 -9.05
CA THR A 364 -6.87 -7.66 -9.22
C THR A 364 -6.37 -8.45 -8.02
N LEU A 365 -5.14 -8.95 -8.07
CA LEU A 365 -4.44 -9.39 -6.87
C LEU A 365 -4.30 -8.27 -5.84
N THR A 366 -4.06 -8.64 -4.59
CA THR A 366 -3.77 -7.68 -3.51
C THR A 366 -2.46 -6.95 -3.74
N GLY A 367 -2.45 -5.67 -3.41
CA GLY A 367 -1.32 -4.78 -3.60
C GLY A 367 -1.51 -3.84 -4.78
N PHE A 368 -1.29 -2.57 -4.51
CA PHE A 368 -1.59 -1.49 -5.46
C PHE A 368 -0.80 -1.58 -6.77
N LYS A 369 0.36 -2.27 -6.75
CA LYS A 369 1.12 -2.60 -7.96
C LYS A 369 0.28 -3.29 -9.05
N TRP A 370 -0.67 -4.14 -8.65
CA TRP A 370 -1.56 -4.82 -9.58
C TRP A 370 -2.69 -3.91 -10.07
N ILE A 371 -3.22 -3.08 -9.17
CA ILE A 371 -4.28 -2.12 -9.50
C ILE A 371 -3.77 -1.09 -10.50
N GLY A 372 -2.64 -0.44 -10.23
CA GLY A 372 -2.07 0.58 -11.11
C GLY A 372 -1.74 0.05 -12.51
N ASN A 373 -1.06 -1.12 -12.59
CA ASN A 373 -0.77 -1.74 -13.88
C ASN A 373 -2.05 -2.13 -14.64
N LYS A 374 -3.10 -2.62 -13.94
CA LYS A 374 -4.38 -2.93 -14.58
C LYS A 374 -5.10 -1.68 -15.10
N VAL A 375 -5.05 -0.58 -14.35
CA VAL A 375 -5.61 0.70 -14.81
C VAL A 375 -4.93 1.14 -16.11
N ILE A 376 -3.60 1.08 -16.19
CA ILE A 376 -2.86 1.40 -17.42
C ILE A 376 -3.28 0.50 -18.59
N ASP A 377 -3.41 -0.82 -18.38
CA ASP A 377 -3.86 -1.76 -19.41
C ASP A 377 -5.23 -1.37 -19.98
N LEU A 378 -6.16 -0.98 -19.09
CA LEU A 378 -7.52 -0.59 -19.46
C LEU A 378 -7.54 0.77 -20.19
N GLU A 379 -6.76 1.74 -19.74
CA GLU A 379 -6.60 3.03 -20.41
C GLU A 379 -6.00 2.87 -21.81
N ASN A 380 -4.99 2.01 -21.96
CA ASN A 380 -4.40 1.66 -23.25
C ASN A 380 -5.40 0.95 -24.19
N ALA A 381 -6.38 0.25 -23.62
CA ALA A 381 -7.49 -0.33 -24.37
C ALA A 381 -8.62 0.68 -24.70
N GLY A 382 -8.47 1.95 -24.29
CA GLY A 382 -9.39 3.03 -24.58
C GLY A 382 -10.51 3.26 -23.57
N TYR A 383 -10.43 2.64 -22.40
CA TYR A 383 -11.40 2.83 -21.31
C TYR A 383 -11.03 4.01 -20.41
N ASP A 384 -12.03 4.59 -19.77
CA ASP A 384 -11.89 5.63 -18.75
C ASP A 384 -11.84 4.97 -17.36
N CYS A 385 -10.70 5.08 -16.68
CA CYS A 385 -10.48 4.53 -15.35
C CYS A 385 -10.38 5.66 -14.30
N PRO A 386 -11.50 6.28 -13.91
CA PRO A 386 -11.46 7.49 -13.07
C PRO A 386 -11.18 7.21 -11.60
N PHE A 387 -11.24 5.96 -11.16
CA PHE A 387 -11.05 5.57 -9.77
C PHE A 387 -10.70 4.09 -9.62
N ALA A 388 -9.79 3.81 -8.70
CA ALA A 388 -9.49 2.47 -8.23
C ALA A 388 -9.09 2.50 -6.74
N PHE A 389 -9.21 1.37 -6.03
CA PHE A 389 -8.88 1.34 -4.60
C PHE A 389 -8.52 -0.05 -4.07
N GLU A 390 -7.89 -0.09 -2.91
CA GLU A 390 -7.79 -1.26 -2.03
C GLU A 390 -8.34 -0.92 -0.63
N GLU A 391 -8.91 -1.91 0.03
CA GLU A 391 -9.59 -1.78 1.34
C GLU A 391 -8.71 -1.17 2.43
N ALA A 392 -7.39 -1.34 2.33
CA ALA A 392 -6.42 -0.78 3.25
C ALA A 392 -6.19 0.74 3.01
N ILE A 393 -7.28 1.49 2.81
CA ILE A 393 -7.31 2.95 2.63
C ILE A 393 -6.38 3.49 1.53
N GLY A 394 -6.16 2.71 0.49
CA GLY A 394 -5.41 3.11 -0.70
C GLY A 394 -6.35 3.46 -1.85
N PHE A 395 -6.22 4.66 -2.42
CA PHE A 395 -7.10 5.19 -3.46
C PHE A 395 -6.29 5.78 -4.61
N LEU A 396 -6.73 5.51 -5.83
CA LEU A 396 -6.17 6.05 -7.07
C LEU A 396 -7.21 6.93 -7.76
N PHE A 397 -6.79 8.12 -8.13
CA PHE A 397 -7.48 9.04 -9.03
C PHE A 397 -6.55 9.35 -10.22
N PRO A 398 -7.04 9.91 -11.36
CA PRO A 398 -6.24 10.06 -12.58
C PRO A 398 -5.18 11.18 -12.47
N VAL A 399 -4.35 11.10 -11.42
CA VAL A 399 -3.17 11.93 -11.16
C VAL A 399 -1.92 11.08 -11.23
N VAL A 400 -1.91 9.94 -10.56
CA VAL A 400 -0.84 8.93 -10.59
C VAL A 400 -1.43 7.52 -10.66
N HIS A 401 -0.67 6.54 -11.17
CA HIS A 401 -1.09 5.13 -11.24
C HIS A 401 -0.68 4.33 -10.00
N ASP A 402 -0.72 4.98 -8.85
CA ASP A 402 -0.49 4.38 -7.53
C ASP A 402 -1.45 5.01 -6.50
N LYS A 403 -1.36 4.58 -5.25
CA LYS A 403 -2.08 5.21 -4.12
C LYS A 403 -1.66 6.67 -3.99
N ASP A 404 -2.65 7.52 -3.84
CA ASP A 404 -2.45 8.95 -3.63
C ASP A 404 -3.42 9.50 -2.59
N GLY A 405 -2.94 9.57 -1.35
CA GLY A 405 -3.71 10.07 -0.22
C GLY A 405 -4.01 11.57 -0.32
N ILE A 406 -3.19 12.32 -1.04
CA ILE A 406 -3.39 13.76 -1.26
C ILE A 406 -4.56 13.99 -2.22
N SER A 407 -4.57 13.27 -3.35
CA SER A 407 -5.69 13.26 -4.29
C SER A 407 -6.99 12.79 -3.64
N ALA A 408 -6.92 11.74 -2.82
CA ALA A 408 -8.07 11.21 -2.09
C ALA A 408 -8.64 12.23 -1.10
N LEU A 409 -7.80 12.97 -0.40
CA LEU A 409 -8.24 14.04 0.50
C LEU A 409 -8.98 15.14 -0.28
N VAL A 410 -8.43 15.61 -1.40
CA VAL A 410 -9.08 16.62 -2.25
C VAL A 410 -10.44 16.12 -2.75
N MET A 411 -10.51 14.88 -3.22
CA MET A 411 -11.78 14.27 -3.66
C MET A 411 -12.78 14.12 -2.52
N PHE A 412 -12.34 13.77 -1.32
CA PHE A 412 -13.22 13.70 -0.15
C PHE A 412 -13.82 15.07 0.21
N LEU A 413 -13.04 16.12 0.17
CA LEU A 413 -13.56 17.48 0.42
C LEU A 413 -14.61 17.89 -0.63
N GLN A 414 -14.36 17.57 -1.92
CA GLN A 414 -15.34 17.79 -3.00
C GLN A 414 -16.64 17.01 -2.76
N MET A 415 -16.51 15.73 -2.40
CA MET A 415 -17.64 14.85 -2.12
C MET A 415 -18.40 15.31 -0.87
N TYR A 416 -17.71 15.72 0.19
CA TYR A 416 -18.34 16.21 1.41
C TYR A 416 -19.12 17.51 1.16
N GLN A 417 -18.56 18.46 0.38
CA GLN A 417 -19.30 19.67 -0.04
C GLN A 417 -20.55 19.29 -0.88
N HIS A 418 -20.41 18.32 -1.78
CA HIS A 418 -21.55 17.85 -2.56
C HIS A 418 -22.67 17.27 -1.67
N TRP A 419 -22.34 16.56 -0.59
CA TRP A 419 -23.34 16.10 0.37
C TRP A 419 -24.06 17.26 1.05
N LEU A 420 -23.32 18.27 1.51
CA LEU A 420 -23.89 19.47 2.14
C LEU A 420 -24.81 20.23 1.18
N ASP A 421 -24.41 20.39 -0.08
CA ASP A 421 -25.21 21.08 -1.11
C ASP A 421 -26.50 20.34 -1.47
N ASN A 422 -26.60 19.05 -1.15
CA ASN A 422 -27.78 18.21 -1.44
C ASN A 422 -28.51 17.72 -0.17
N ASP A 423 -28.26 18.35 0.98
CA ASP A 423 -28.87 17.99 2.27
C ASP A 423 -28.77 16.49 2.59
N THR A 424 -27.60 15.87 2.31
CA THR A 424 -27.30 14.47 2.59
C THR A 424 -25.97 14.33 3.34
N ASP A 425 -25.61 13.11 3.70
CA ASP A 425 -24.38 12.79 4.39
C ASP A 425 -23.81 11.41 3.96
N ALA A 426 -22.63 11.08 4.51
CA ALA A 426 -21.94 9.82 4.21
C ALA A 426 -22.80 8.58 4.56
N LEU A 427 -23.47 8.59 5.71
CA LEU A 427 -24.25 7.43 6.17
C LEU A 427 -25.53 7.25 5.37
N GLN A 428 -26.19 8.36 5.02
CA GLN A 428 -27.36 8.32 4.15
C GLN A 428 -26.99 7.80 2.75
N THR A 429 -25.83 8.25 2.21
CA THR A 429 -25.33 7.77 0.91
C THR A 429 -24.97 6.29 0.95
N LEU A 430 -24.34 5.81 2.03
CA LEU A 430 -24.09 4.38 2.24
C LEU A 430 -25.39 3.60 2.34
N GLN A 431 -26.35 4.07 3.12
CA GLN A 431 -27.65 3.42 3.29
C GLN A 431 -28.40 3.28 1.97
N GLN A 432 -28.46 4.34 1.16
CA GLN A 432 -29.04 4.31 -0.18
C GLN A 432 -28.34 3.28 -1.09
N GLY A 433 -27.01 3.17 -0.97
CA GLY A 433 -26.24 2.16 -1.67
C GLY A 433 -26.59 0.73 -1.23
N TYR A 434 -26.67 0.50 0.07
CA TYR A 434 -27.06 -0.81 0.61
C TYR A 434 -28.48 -1.21 0.19
N GLU A 435 -29.42 -0.30 0.21
CA GLU A 435 -30.80 -0.55 -0.25
C GLU A 435 -30.85 -0.90 -1.75
N LYS A 436 -29.98 -0.30 -2.55
CA LYS A 436 -29.95 -0.47 -4.00
C LYS A 436 -29.17 -1.71 -4.45
N TYR A 437 -28.02 -2.00 -3.82
CA TYR A 437 -27.06 -3.02 -4.27
C TYR A 437 -26.97 -4.24 -3.34
N GLY A 438 -27.59 -4.18 -2.16
CA GLY A 438 -27.50 -5.17 -1.07
C GLY A 438 -26.64 -4.67 0.08
N PHE A 439 -26.88 -5.24 1.27
CA PHE A 439 -26.10 -4.92 2.46
C PHE A 439 -24.84 -5.77 2.50
N PHE A 440 -23.69 -5.12 2.38
CA PHE A 440 -22.37 -5.75 2.46
C PHE A 440 -21.78 -5.56 3.84
N LYS A 441 -21.34 -6.65 4.49
CA LYS A 441 -20.68 -6.64 5.80
C LYS A 441 -19.47 -7.54 5.82
N GLU A 442 -18.43 -7.07 6.49
CA GLU A 442 -17.14 -7.71 6.56
C GLU A 442 -16.88 -8.33 7.93
N CYS A 443 -16.16 -9.45 7.94
CA CYS A 443 -15.54 -10.04 9.11
C CYS A 443 -14.12 -10.46 8.73
N ASN A 444 -13.17 -9.55 8.90
CA ASN A 444 -11.77 -9.73 8.52
C ASN A 444 -10.90 -9.99 9.74
N GLY A 445 -9.83 -10.76 9.56
CA GLY A 445 -8.87 -11.02 10.61
C GLY A 445 -7.66 -11.79 10.09
N TYR A 446 -6.78 -12.20 11.00
CA TYR A 446 -5.63 -13.00 10.65
C TYR A 446 -5.20 -13.92 11.79
N TYR A 447 -4.43 -14.93 11.43
CA TYR A 447 -3.73 -15.80 12.36
C TYR A 447 -2.22 -15.56 12.25
N VAL A 448 -1.53 -15.44 13.38
CA VAL A 448 -0.07 -15.57 13.40
C VAL A 448 0.23 -17.07 13.31
N VAL A 449 1.05 -17.45 12.33
CA VAL A 449 1.39 -18.84 12.02
C VAL A 449 2.78 -19.14 12.56
N PRO A 450 3.00 -20.30 13.23
CA PRO A 450 4.29 -20.60 13.84
C PRO A 450 5.44 -20.70 12.82
N ASP A 451 5.16 -21.25 11.63
CA ASP A 451 6.14 -21.40 10.54
C ASP A 451 5.46 -21.59 9.17
N ALA A 452 6.25 -21.58 8.11
CA ALA A 452 5.78 -21.76 6.73
C ALA A 452 5.18 -23.15 6.48
N ARG A 453 5.64 -24.19 7.20
CA ARG A 453 5.16 -25.57 7.08
C ARG A 453 3.73 -25.71 7.61
N ALA A 454 3.41 -25.04 8.72
CA ALA A 454 2.04 -25.01 9.23
C ALA A 454 1.07 -24.39 8.23
N MET A 455 1.48 -23.29 7.56
CA MET A 455 0.72 -22.67 6.47
C MET A 455 0.45 -23.67 5.33
N GLU A 456 1.48 -24.37 4.86
CA GLU A 456 1.34 -25.34 3.78
C GLU A 456 0.38 -26.47 4.15
N ILE A 457 0.51 -27.05 5.35
CA ILE A 457 -0.36 -28.12 5.86
C ILE A 457 -1.83 -27.68 5.88
N ILE A 458 -2.12 -26.46 6.35
CA ILE A 458 -3.48 -25.90 6.39
C ILE A 458 -4.06 -25.83 4.97
N PHE A 459 -3.35 -25.26 4.03
CA PHE A 459 -3.84 -25.13 2.66
C PHE A 459 -3.95 -26.46 1.92
N GLN A 460 -3.07 -27.43 2.18
CA GLN A 460 -3.21 -28.78 1.66
C GLN A 460 -4.45 -29.48 2.23
N HIS A 461 -4.72 -29.32 3.52
CA HIS A 461 -5.95 -29.84 4.14
C HIS A 461 -7.20 -29.25 3.47
N ILE A 462 -7.23 -27.93 3.26
CA ILE A 462 -8.34 -27.25 2.58
C ILE A 462 -8.57 -27.82 1.17
N ARG A 463 -7.51 -27.98 0.39
CA ARG A 463 -7.59 -28.55 -0.98
C ARG A 463 -8.07 -30.00 -1.00
N SER A 464 -7.70 -30.78 0.02
CA SER A 464 -8.08 -32.19 0.12
C SER A 464 -9.52 -32.44 0.56
N ALA A 465 -10.24 -31.40 1.01
CA ALA A 465 -11.62 -31.52 1.49
C ALA A 465 -12.65 -31.82 0.38
N GLY A 466 -12.24 -31.88 -0.88
CA GLY A 466 -13.10 -32.20 -2.03
C GLY A 466 -12.33 -32.40 -3.33
N ASN A 467 -13.02 -32.88 -4.37
CA ASN A 467 -12.40 -33.10 -5.70
C ASN A 467 -13.31 -32.50 -6.79
N PRO A 468 -12.85 -31.46 -7.53
CA PRO A 468 -11.60 -30.74 -7.37
C PRO A 468 -11.57 -29.77 -6.18
N TYR A 469 -12.70 -29.50 -5.53
CA TYR A 469 -12.86 -28.66 -4.35
C TYR A 469 -14.13 -29.05 -3.58
N PRO A 470 -14.28 -28.69 -2.28
CA PRO A 470 -15.49 -28.98 -1.51
C PRO A 470 -16.71 -28.27 -2.11
N LYS A 471 -17.84 -28.97 -2.23
CA LYS A 471 -19.09 -28.41 -2.75
C LYS A 471 -19.93 -27.70 -1.70
N ARG A 472 -19.60 -27.91 -0.43
CA ARG A 472 -20.24 -27.28 0.73
C ARG A 472 -19.19 -26.96 1.81
N ILE A 473 -19.48 -25.92 2.58
CA ILE A 473 -18.77 -25.58 3.81
C ILE A 473 -19.89 -25.37 4.85
N GLY A 474 -19.99 -26.28 5.81
CA GLY A 474 -21.16 -26.32 6.68
C GLY A 474 -22.49 -26.37 5.88
N GLU A 475 -23.39 -25.44 6.15
CA GLU A 475 -24.67 -25.31 5.44
C GLU A 475 -24.60 -24.53 4.11
N PHE A 476 -23.47 -23.88 3.83
CA PHE A 476 -23.27 -23.05 2.64
C PHE A 476 -22.88 -23.87 1.41
N THR A 477 -23.48 -23.58 0.28
CA THR A 477 -23.11 -24.16 -1.02
C THR A 477 -21.97 -23.36 -1.65
N VAL A 478 -20.91 -24.04 -2.08
CA VAL A 478 -19.80 -23.42 -2.82
C VAL A 478 -20.23 -23.20 -4.28
N THR A 479 -20.28 -21.94 -4.70
CA THR A 479 -20.68 -21.55 -6.06
C THR A 479 -19.48 -21.23 -6.94
N LYS A 480 -18.38 -20.70 -6.37
CA LYS A 480 -17.14 -20.38 -7.07
C LYS A 480 -15.94 -20.77 -6.21
N TRP A 481 -14.90 -21.27 -6.88
CA TRP A 481 -13.64 -21.61 -6.25
C TRP A 481 -12.47 -21.12 -7.11
N ARG A 482 -11.60 -20.31 -6.56
CA ARG A 482 -10.39 -19.84 -7.22
C ARG A 482 -9.19 -20.07 -6.31
N ASP A 483 -8.21 -20.84 -6.78
CA ASP A 483 -6.96 -21.14 -6.09
C ASP A 483 -5.79 -20.65 -6.95
N LEU A 484 -5.22 -19.53 -6.55
CA LEU A 484 -4.13 -18.87 -7.28
C LEU A 484 -2.75 -19.47 -6.97
N THR A 485 -2.67 -20.40 -6.04
CA THR A 485 -1.43 -21.17 -5.80
C THR A 485 -1.26 -22.29 -6.82
N VAL A 486 -2.31 -23.04 -7.08
CA VAL A 486 -2.26 -24.19 -8.01
C VAL A 486 -2.77 -23.89 -9.42
N GLY A 487 -3.32 -22.67 -9.62
CA GLY A 487 -3.79 -22.24 -10.94
C GLY A 487 -5.14 -22.81 -11.33
N TYR A 488 -6.11 -22.85 -10.41
CA TYR A 488 -7.46 -23.33 -10.67
C TYR A 488 -8.53 -22.25 -10.46
N ASP A 489 -9.46 -22.11 -11.40
CA ASP A 489 -10.63 -21.24 -11.29
C ASP A 489 -11.88 -21.93 -11.89
N SER A 490 -12.87 -22.18 -11.04
CA SER A 490 -14.13 -22.84 -11.45
C SER A 490 -15.03 -21.98 -12.34
N THR A 491 -14.73 -20.70 -12.52
CA THR A 491 -15.54 -19.76 -13.28
C THR A 491 -15.10 -19.59 -14.74
N THR A 492 -13.95 -20.11 -15.09
CA THR A 492 -13.38 -20.03 -16.44
C THR A 492 -13.61 -21.32 -17.23
N PRO A 493 -13.79 -21.27 -18.56
CA PRO A 493 -14.05 -22.44 -19.37
C PRO A 493 -12.94 -23.51 -19.34
N ASP A 494 -11.68 -23.07 -19.20
CA ASP A 494 -10.50 -23.92 -19.15
C ASP A 494 -10.03 -24.21 -17.71
N SER A 495 -10.80 -23.78 -16.72
CA SER A 495 -10.50 -23.87 -15.28
C SER A 495 -9.19 -23.19 -14.88
N LYS A 496 -8.68 -22.22 -15.67
CA LYS A 496 -7.48 -21.45 -15.35
C LYS A 496 -7.84 -20.04 -14.92
N PRO A 497 -7.20 -19.53 -13.86
CA PRO A 497 -7.44 -18.15 -13.43
C PRO A 497 -7.01 -17.13 -14.49
N THR A 498 -7.73 -16.05 -14.59
CA THR A 498 -7.32 -14.85 -15.35
C THR A 498 -6.32 -13.99 -14.56
N LEU A 499 -6.29 -14.14 -13.23
CA LEU A 499 -5.30 -13.50 -12.37
C LEU A 499 -3.98 -14.31 -12.35
N PRO A 500 -2.85 -13.65 -12.10
CA PRO A 500 -1.56 -14.32 -12.00
C PRO A 500 -1.54 -15.44 -10.96
N VAL A 501 -0.89 -16.55 -11.31
CA VAL A 501 -0.67 -17.70 -10.42
C VAL A 501 0.71 -17.58 -9.78
N ASP A 502 0.78 -17.79 -8.46
CA ASP A 502 2.01 -17.79 -7.71
C ASP A 502 2.08 -19.01 -6.78
N ILE A 503 2.85 -20.01 -7.19
CA ILE A 503 3.03 -21.25 -6.43
C ILE A 503 3.72 -21.04 -5.08
N SER A 504 4.43 -19.94 -4.91
CA SER A 504 5.13 -19.61 -3.66
C SER A 504 4.23 -18.96 -2.62
N SER A 505 3.01 -18.54 -3.01
CA SER A 505 2.07 -17.82 -2.16
C SER A 505 0.73 -18.55 -2.07
N GLN A 506 0.29 -18.84 -0.86
CA GLN A 506 -1.01 -19.48 -0.65
C GLN A 506 -2.14 -18.46 -0.82
N MET A 507 -3.10 -18.72 -1.72
CA MET A 507 -4.27 -17.86 -1.88
C MET A 507 -5.46 -18.62 -2.48
N ILE A 508 -6.55 -18.72 -1.71
CA ILE A 508 -7.83 -19.32 -2.12
C ILE A 508 -8.94 -18.31 -1.90
N THR A 509 -9.75 -18.07 -2.94
CA THR A 509 -10.98 -17.26 -2.87
C THR A 509 -12.18 -18.14 -3.17
N VAL A 510 -13.21 -18.07 -2.32
CA VAL A 510 -14.42 -18.89 -2.44
C VAL A 510 -15.66 -18.01 -2.37
N SER A 511 -16.63 -18.28 -3.24
CA SER A 511 -17.98 -17.74 -3.10
C SER A 511 -18.94 -18.83 -2.62
N LEU A 512 -19.76 -18.45 -1.65
CA LEU A 512 -20.75 -19.30 -0.99
C LEU A 512 -22.14 -18.72 -1.20
N GLN A 513 -23.14 -19.59 -1.16
CA GLN A 513 -24.55 -19.22 -1.22
C GLN A 513 -25.37 -19.91 -0.14
N HIS A 514 -26.30 -19.16 0.47
CA HIS A 514 -27.30 -19.67 1.39
C HIS A 514 -28.64 -18.96 1.11
N GLY A 515 -29.57 -19.65 0.41
CA GLY A 515 -30.75 -19.00 -0.13
C GLY A 515 -30.38 -17.90 -1.14
N ASP A 516 -30.84 -16.67 -0.88
CA ASP A 516 -30.53 -15.49 -1.70
C ASP A 516 -29.27 -14.73 -1.22
N ASP A 517 -28.65 -15.17 -0.11
CA ASP A 517 -27.49 -14.52 0.46
C ASP A 517 -26.21 -15.02 -0.18
N GLU A 518 -25.29 -14.10 -0.45
CA GLU A 518 -23.98 -14.38 -1.03
C GLU A 518 -22.89 -14.08 0.00
N ILE A 519 -21.92 -14.99 0.14
CA ILE A 519 -20.74 -14.75 0.97
C ILE A 519 -19.51 -15.02 0.13
N ARG A 520 -18.52 -14.16 0.21
CA ARG A 520 -17.22 -14.36 -0.40
C ARG A 520 -16.13 -14.29 0.67
N PHE A 521 -15.19 -15.21 0.61
CA PHE A 521 -14.01 -15.10 1.46
C PHE A 521 -12.73 -15.38 0.68
N THR A 522 -11.64 -14.79 1.13
CA THR A 522 -10.28 -15.07 0.67
C THR A 522 -9.41 -15.41 1.87
N ALA A 523 -8.76 -16.57 1.82
CA ALA A 523 -7.71 -16.96 2.75
C ALA A 523 -6.37 -16.90 2.01
N ARG A 524 -5.38 -16.18 2.57
CA ARG A 524 -4.06 -16.08 1.94
C ARG A 524 -2.92 -16.00 2.96
N GLY A 525 -1.78 -16.58 2.59
CA GLY A 525 -0.52 -16.33 3.27
C GLY A 525 -0.01 -14.91 3.02
N SER A 526 0.59 -14.28 4.02
CA SER A 526 1.34 -13.04 3.81
C SER A 526 2.71 -13.35 3.22
N GLY A 527 3.13 -12.59 2.21
CA GLY A 527 4.45 -12.76 1.59
C GLY A 527 5.61 -12.19 2.43
N THR A 528 5.31 -11.41 3.47
CA THR A 528 6.33 -10.68 4.27
C THR A 528 6.29 -11.00 5.76
N GLU A 529 5.23 -11.63 6.23
CA GLU A 529 5.00 -11.90 7.66
C GLU A 529 4.45 -13.33 7.83
N PRO A 530 4.70 -14.01 8.95
CA PRO A 530 4.13 -15.32 9.24
C PRO A 530 2.64 -15.20 9.62
N LYS A 531 1.81 -14.72 8.68
CA LYS A 531 0.39 -14.47 8.88
C LYS A 531 -0.46 -15.16 7.81
N LEU A 532 -1.52 -15.83 8.26
CA LEU A 532 -2.65 -16.27 7.44
C LEU A 532 -3.75 -15.21 7.57
N LYS A 533 -3.97 -14.45 6.51
CA LYS A 533 -5.00 -13.40 6.45
C LYS A 533 -6.29 -13.96 5.89
N VAL A 534 -7.41 -13.58 6.49
CA VAL A 534 -8.76 -14.03 6.09
C VAL A 534 -9.64 -12.80 5.92
N TYR A 535 -10.23 -12.68 4.75
CA TYR A 535 -11.16 -11.62 4.39
C TYR A 535 -12.50 -12.26 4.07
N ILE A 536 -13.55 -11.88 4.77
CA ILE A 536 -14.91 -12.41 4.58
C ILE A 536 -15.84 -11.23 4.36
N GLU A 537 -16.63 -11.28 3.30
CA GLU A 537 -17.69 -10.33 3.04
C GLU A 537 -18.99 -11.09 2.75
N ALA A 538 -20.06 -10.74 3.44
CA ALA A 538 -21.39 -11.25 3.19
C ALA A 538 -22.29 -10.15 2.61
N LYS A 539 -23.11 -10.52 1.62
CA LYS A 539 -24.16 -9.69 1.02
C LYS A 539 -25.51 -10.30 1.36
N SER A 540 -26.41 -9.48 1.90
CA SER A 540 -27.76 -9.91 2.29
C SER A 540 -28.80 -8.81 2.11
N SER A 541 -30.07 -9.12 2.44
CA SER A 541 -31.19 -8.18 2.40
C SER A 541 -31.23 -7.20 3.59
N SER A 542 -30.40 -7.41 4.63
CA SER A 542 -30.30 -6.50 5.77
C SER A 542 -28.90 -6.53 6.38
N GLU A 543 -28.54 -5.43 7.03
CA GLU A 543 -27.25 -5.25 7.69
C GLU A 543 -26.99 -6.33 8.76
N ALA A 544 -27.98 -6.55 9.65
CA ALA A 544 -27.84 -7.52 10.73
C ALA A 544 -27.66 -8.96 10.21
N LYS A 545 -28.36 -9.32 9.12
CA LYS A 545 -28.21 -10.64 8.51
C LYS A 545 -26.85 -10.81 7.82
N ALA A 546 -26.38 -9.79 7.11
CA ALA A 546 -25.07 -9.81 6.48
C ALA A 546 -23.94 -9.96 7.52
N ASP A 547 -23.99 -9.19 8.63
CA ASP A 547 -23.02 -9.30 9.72
C ASP A 547 -23.04 -10.70 10.36
N ALA A 548 -24.22 -11.23 10.65
CA ALA A 548 -24.38 -12.56 11.23
C ALA A 548 -23.79 -13.66 10.32
N LEU A 549 -24.04 -13.58 9.01
CA LEU A 549 -23.51 -14.54 8.03
C LEU A 549 -21.98 -14.48 7.91
N ALA A 550 -21.40 -13.27 7.87
CA ALA A 550 -19.95 -13.12 7.81
C ALA A 550 -19.26 -13.73 9.05
N ARG A 551 -19.81 -13.48 10.25
CA ARG A 551 -19.31 -14.07 11.50
C ARG A 551 -19.52 -15.59 11.56
N GLN A 552 -20.62 -16.09 11.05
CA GLN A 552 -20.89 -17.52 10.99
C GLN A 552 -19.87 -18.23 10.09
N VAL A 553 -19.58 -17.67 8.92
CA VAL A 553 -18.54 -18.22 8.02
C VAL A 553 -17.16 -18.16 8.69
N TRP A 554 -16.81 -17.07 9.39
CA TRP A 554 -15.58 -17.03 10.19
C TRP A 554 -15.48 -18.21 11.17
N ALA A 555 -16.56 -18.43 11.94
CA ALA A 555 -16.58 -19.53 12.93
C ALA A 555 -16.46 -20.92 12.26
N LEU A 556 -17.10 -21.13 11.11
CA LEU A 556 -16.98 -22.38 10.35
C LEU A 556 -15.55 -22.60 9.81
N LEU A 557 -14.95 -21.59 9.18
CA LEU A 557 -13.58 -21.67 8.68
C LEU A 557 -12.58 -21.91 9.81
N ARG A 558 -12.79 -21.26 10.96
CA ARG A 558 -11.99 -21.51 12.17
C ARG A 558 -12.07 -22.97 12.61
N ALA A 559 -13.27 -23.54 12.67
CA ALA A 559 -13.51 -24.89 13.17
C ALA A 559 -13.07 -25.98 12.19
N GLU A 560 -13.37 -25.80 10.90
CA GLU A 560 -13.21 -26.86 9.90
C GLU A 560 -11.87 -26.76 9.15
N TRP A 561 -11.38 -25.54 8.87
CA TRP A 561 -10.24 -25.31 8.00
C TRP A 561 -8.97 -24.95 8.75
N PHE A 562 -9.00 -23.89 9.57
CA PHE A 562 -7.80 -23.34 10.18
C PHE A 562 -7.38 -24.08 11.45
N LYS A 563 -8.34 -24.57 12.24
CA LYS A 563 -8.12 -25.38 13.45
C LYS A 563 -6.97 -24.82 14.30
N PRO A 564 -7.10 -23.57 14.82
CA PRO A 564 -5.98 -22.86 15.42
C PRO A 564 -5.30 -23.61 16.55
N ASP A 565 -6.07 -24.31 17.38
CA ASP A 565 -5.54 -25.11 18.49
C ASP A 565 -4.67 -26.29 18.02
N LEU A 566 -5.01 -26.89 16.86
CA LEU A 566 -4.25 -28.00 16.26
C LEU A 566 -2.95 -27.53 15.62
N HIS A 567 -2.97 -26.36 14.99
CA HIS A 567 -1.84 -25.83 14.21
C HIS A 567 -1.03 -24.75 14.95
N GLY A 568 -1.33 -24.48 16.23
CA GLY A 568 -0.63 -23.49 17.04
C GLY A 568 -0.80 -22.05 16.54
N LEU A 569 -1.96 -21.74 15.95
CA LEU A 569 -2.24 -20.41 15.40
C LEU A 569 -2.69 -19.45 16.51
N VAL A 570 -2.22 -18.20 16.44
CA VAL A 570 -2.69 -17.13 17.33
C VAL A 570 -3.64 -16.22 16.55
N GLU A 571 -4.92 -16.25 16.92
CA GLU A 571 -6.00 -15.51 16.28
C GLU A 571 -5.97 -14.01 16.62
N ARG A 572 -6.25 -13.17 15.62
CA ARG A 572 -6.43 -11.71 15.72
C ARG A 572 -7.60 -11.29 14.81
N VAL A 573 -8.72 -10.94 15.43
CA VAL A 573 -9.97 -10.51 14.76
C VAL A 573 -10.31 -9.08 15.16
#